data_434018d1269605f06bc760be14d1ac80
#
_entry.id   434018d1269605f06bc760be14d1ac80
#
_cell.length_a   1.000
_cell.length_b   1.000
_cell.length_c   1.000
_cell.angle_alpha   90.00
_cell.angle_beta   90.00
_cell.angle_gamma   90.00
#
_symmetry.space_group_name_H-M   'P 1'
#
loop_
_entity.id
_entity.type
_entity.pdbx_description
1 polymer ?
#
loop_
_entity_poly.entity_id
_entity_poly.type
_entity_poly.pdbx_seq_one_letter_code
_entity_poly.pdbx_strand_id
1 'polypeptide(L)'
;RIRRFSVHTKIVLLVTGFLVIGGTILMLLFEYNNPETIAAMNGGEKVLNSFFAAVTPRTAGFNSISTSGMTSAGKFLTMILMMIGGSPGSTAGGIKTTTVGVLILTVICVIKRREDTEVFSKKISKDLVYKAFTLFFIGSGLVIVVSLILSFTETGASFTAILYET
;
A
#
# COMPACT_ATOMS: atom_id res chain seq x y z
N ARG A 1 -6.85 26.77 7.76
CA ARG A 1 -7.21 26.44 6.34
C ARG A 1 -7.55 24.97 6.11
N ILE A 2 -6.94 24.01 6.84
CA ILE A 2 -7.21 22.55 6.71
C ILE A 2 -8.66 22.18 7.09
N ARG A 3 -9.35 22.96 7.91
CA ARG A 3 -10.76 22.76 8.28
C ARG A 3 -11.75 22.84 7.09
N ARG A 4 -11.35 23.47 5.98
CA ARG A 4 -12.20 23.65 4.78
C ARG A 4 -12.18 22.48 3.80
N PHE A 5 -11.25 21.52 3.94
CA PHE A 5 -11.21 20.37 3.06
C PHE A 5 -12.37 19.40 3.32
N SER A 6 -12.85 18.77 2.25
CA SER A 6 -13.84 17.70 2.35
C SER A 6 -13.29 16.52 3.18
N VAL A 7 -14.15 15.73 3.79
CA VAL A 7 -13.73 14.51 4.55
C VAL A 7 -12.94 13.59 3.62
N HIS A 8 -13.39 13.44 2.39
CA HIS A 8 -12.71 12.65 1.35
C HIS A 8 -11.25 13.10 1.16
N THR A 9 -11.02 14.40 0.94
CA THR A 9 -9.67 14.95 0.76
C THR A 9 -8.79 14.73 1.99
N LYS A 10 -9.35 14.86 3.20
CA LYS A 10 -8.61 14.63 4.45
C LYS A 10 -8.18 13.18 4.58
N ILE A 11 -9.06 12.23 4.28
CA ILE A 11 -8.76 10.78 4.30
C ILE A 11 -7.64 10.48 3.29
N VAL A 12 -7.76 10.98 2.05
CA VAL A 12 -6.73 10.79 1.03
C VAL A 12 -5.38 11.29 1.49
N LEU A 13 -5.29 12.53 1.97
CA LEU A 13 -4.03 13.13 2.42
C LEU A 13 -3.41 12.38 3.59
N LEU A 14 -4.21 12.00 4.58
CA LEU A 14 -3.72 11.27 5.76
C LEU A 14 -3.24 9.87 5.39
N VAL A 15 -4.04 9.11 4.64
CA VAL A 15 -3.65 7.75 4.24
C VAL A 15 -2.44 7.77 3.32
N THR A 16 -2.42 8.68 2.34
CA THR A 16 -1.27 8.83 1.44
C THR A 16 0.00 9.23 2.20
N GLY A 17 -0.10 10.21 3.09
CA GLY A 17 1.03 10.63 3.92
C GLY A 17 1.55 9.51 4.82
N PHE A 18 0.64 8.77 5.46
CA PHE A 18 0.99 7.62 6.30
C PHE A 18 1.68 6.51 5.50
N LEU A 19 1.17 6.17 4.31
CA LEU A 19 1.74 5.13 3.45
C LEU A 19 3.11 5.55 2.89
N VAL A 20 3.27 6.80 2.49
CA VAL A 20 4.54 7.30 1.94
C VAL A 20 5.59 7.40 3.06
N ILE A 21 5.28 8.06 4.17
CA ILE A 21 6.23 8.24 5.27
C ILE A 21 6.54 6.88 5.93
N GLY A 22 5.51 6.10 6.25
CA GLY A 22 5.68 4.78 6.85
C GLY A 22 6.41 3.81 5.92
N GLY A 23 6.04 3.78 4.64
CA GLY A 23 6.72 2.99 3.62
C GLY A 23 8.19 3.37 3.46
N THR A 24 8.52 4.67 3.48
CA THR A 24 9.90 5.17 3.41
C THR A 24 10.71 4.69 4.61
N ILE A 25 10.17 4.83 5.82
CA ILE A 25 10.85 4.43 7.06
C ILE A 25 11.08 2.92 7.06
N LEU A 26 10.07 2.13 6.74
CA LEU A 26 10.18 0.67 6.70
C LEU A 26 11.14 0.21 5.61
N MET A 27 11.10 0.80 4.42
CA MET A 27 12.02 0.48 3.34
C MET A 27 13.46 0.80 3.74
N LEU A 28 13.68 1.97 4.35
CA LEU A 28 14.98 2.37 4.87
C LEU A 28 15.49 1.36 5.91
N LEU A 29 14.66 0.91 6.83
CA LEU A 29 15.05 -0.05 7.88
C LEU A 29 15.38 -1.42 7.29
N PHE A 30 14.59 -1.92 6.34
CA PHE A 30 14.77 -3.25 5.77
C PHE A 30 15.97 -3.33 4.83
N GLU A 31 16.26 -2.26 4.07
CA GLU A 31 17.32 -2.23 3.08
C GLU A 31 18.59 -1.55 3.58
N TYR A 32 18.64 -1.00 4.80
CA TYR A 32 19.72 -0.15 5.30
C TYR A 32 21.12 -0.77 5.15
N ASN A 33 21.25 -2.07 5.42
CA ASN A 33 22.48 -2.84 5.37
C ASN A 33 22.58 -3.74 4.12
N ASN A 34 21.66 -3.65 3.17
CA ASN A 34 21.65 -4.49 2.00
C ASN A 34 22.63 -3.97 0.93
N PRO A 35 23.75 -4.68 0.65
CA PRO A 35 24.75 -4.22 -0.31
C PRO A 35 24.24 -4.20 -1.75
N GLU A 36 23.22 -4.97 -2.08
CA GLU A 36 22.64 -5.02 -3.43
C GLU A 36 21.70 -3.84 -3.72
N THR A 37 21.33 -3.05 -2.68
CA THR A 37 20.39 -1.94 -2.83
C THR A 37 20.99 -0.62 -2.36
N ILE A 38 20.89 -0.27 -1.08
CA ILE A 38 21.20 1.07 -0.59
C ILE A 38 22.42 1.13 0.36
N ALA A 39 23.00 0.01 0.76
CA ALA A 39 24.06 0.01 1.79
C ALA A 39 25.27 0.89 1.41
N ALA A 40 25.69 0.88 0.15
CA ALA A 40 26.84 1.64 -0.35
C ALA A 40 26.55 3.14 -0.54
N MET A 41 25.30 3.58 -0.41
CA MET A 41 24.87 4.95 -0.66
C MET A 41 25.10 5.86 0.56
N ASN A 42 25.24 7.16 0.32
CA ASN A 42 25.30 8.17 1.37
C ASN A 42 23.97 8.28 2.10
N GLY A 43 23.96 8.79 3.35
CA GLY A 43 22.75 8.87 4.18
C GLY A 43 21.56 9.60 3.51
N GLY A 44 21.83 10.71 2.79
CA GLY A 44 20.82 11.43 2.03
C GLY A 44 20.27 10.61 0.86
N GLU A 45 21.14 9.92 0.13
CA GLU A 45 20.74 9.03 -0.98
C GLU A 45 19.93 7.84 -0.48
N LYS A 46 20.28 7.25 0.66
CA LYS A 46 19.51 6.17 1.30
C LYS A 46 18.06 6.60 1.55
N VAL A 47 17.87 7.78 2.14
CA VAL A 47 16.53 8.31 2.41
C VAL A 47 15.77 8.58 1.12
N LEU A 48 16.42 9.20 0.12
CA LEU A 48 15.81 9.53 -1.17
C LEU A 48 15.39 8.27 -1.92
N ASN A 49 16.26 7.26 -2.00
CA ASN A 49 15.97 6.00 -2.68
C ASN A 49 14.89 5.20 -1.94
N SER A 50 14.90 5.19 -0.60
CA SER A 50 13.82 4.56 0.19
C SER A 50 12.47 5.26 0.00
N PHE A 51 12.47 6.59 -0.08
CA PHE A 51 11.28 7.38 -0.41
C PHE A 51 10.77 7.03 -1.81
N PHE A 52 11.65 6.99 -2.78
CA PHE A 52 11.31 6.63 -4.16
C PHE A 52 10.76 5.21 -4.24
N ALA A 53 11.40 4.24 -3.57
CA ALA A 53 10.96 2.86 -3.48
C ALA A 53 9.60 2.68 -2.79
N ALA A 54 9.22 3.58 -1.87
CA ALA A 54 7.90 3.58 -1.25
C ALA A 54 6.80 4.19 -2.14
N VAL A 55 7.17 5.08 -3.08
CA VAL A 55 6.22 5.75 -3.98
C VAL A 55 6.01 4.94 -5.26
N THR A 56 7.07 4.37 -5.82
CA THR A 56 7.06 3.64 -7.10
C THR A 56 6.01 2.53 -7.20
N PRO A 57 5.77 1.69 -6.17
CA PRO A 57 4.77 0.62 -6.25
C PRO A 57 3.35 1.09 -6.49
N ARG A 58 3.11 2.38 -6.29
CA ARG A 58 1.79 3.01 -6.49
C ARG A 58 1.57 3.48 -7.94
N THR A 59 2.04 2.64 -8.89
CA THR A 59 1.96 2.80 -10.36
C THR A 59 2.79 3.95 -10.96
N ALA A 60 3.94 4.29 -10.33
CA ALA A 60 4.92 5.18 -10.96
C ALA A 60 5.77 4.45 -12.02
N GLY A 61 6.08 3.16 -11.79
CA GLY A 61 6.73 2.28 -12.78
C GLY A 61 8.24 2.51 -12.97
N PHE A 62 8.88 3.37 -12.19
CA PHE A 62 10.31 3.62 -12.26
C PHE A 62 11.03 3.03 -11.06
N ASN A 63 12.14 2.32 -11.27
CA ASN A 63 12.95 1.76 -10.21
C ASN A 63 14.26 2.51 -10.07
N SER A 64 14.59 2.95 -8.85
CA SER A 64 15.91 3.52 -8.50
C SER A 64 16.84 2.49 -7.89
N ILE A 65 16.29 1.39 -7.36
CA ILE A 65 17.02 0.26 -6.79
C ILE A 65 16.58 -1.03 -7.46
N SER A 66 17.47 -2.03 -7.51
CA SER A 66 17.16 -3.33 -8.10
C SER A 66 16.11 -4.07 -7.28
N THR A 67 14.98 -4.40 -7.89
CA THR A 67 13.91 -5.17 -7.24
C THR A 67 14.35 -6.60 -6.92
N SER A 68 15.21 -7.21 -7.77
CA SER A 68 15.76 -8.55 -7.54
C SER A 68 16.66 -8.60 -6.31
N GLY A 69 17.44 -7.54 -6.09
CA GLY A 69 18.36 -7.42 -4.95
C GLY A 69 17.71 -7.02 -3.63
N MET A 70 16.42 -6.70 -3.60
CA MET A 70 15.71 -6.36 -2.36
C MET A 70 15.65 -7.55 -1.39
N THR A 71 15.67 -7.24 -0.09
CA THR A 71 15.40 -8.23 0.97
C THR A 71 13.97 -8.79 0.83
N SER A 72 13.72 -9.97 1.39
CA SER A 72 12.36 -10.54 1.42
C SER A 72 11.36 -9.63 2.11
N ALA A 73 11.79 -8.90 3.16
CA ALA A 73 10.95 -7.92 3.87
C ALA A 73 10.65 -6.70 2.98
N GLY A 74 11.65 -6.19 2.24
CA GLY A 74 11.47 -5.11 1.27
C GLY A 74 10.51 -5.49 0.14
N LYS A 75 10.66 -6.70 -0.43
CA LYS A 75 9.75 -7.23 -1.45
C LYS A 75 8.32 -7.35 -0.92
N PHE A 76 8.13 -7.89 0.29
CA PHE A 76 6.80 -8.02 0.90
C PHE A 76 6.15 -6.65 1.16
N LEU A 77 6.92 -5.68 1.65
CA LEU A 77 6.43 -4.30 1.82
C LEU A 77 5.99 -3.70 0.48
N THR A 78 6.77 -3.91 -0.58
CA THR A 78 6.45 -3.43 -1.93
C THR A 78 5.14 -4.04 -2.42
N MET A 79 4.90 -5.36 -2.24
CA MET A 79 3.64 -6.03 -2.58
C MET A 79 2.44 -5.40 -1.85
N ILE A 80 2.57 -5.11 -0.54
CA ILE A 80 1.52 -4.43 0.22
C ILE A 80 1.24 -3.03 -0.37
N LEU A 81 2.29 -2.28 -0.72
CA LEU A 81 2.14 -0.95 -1.30
C LEU A 81 1.54 -0.99 -2.71
N MET A 82 1.82 -2.05 -3.50
CA MET A 82 1.21 -2.27 -4.83
C MET A 82 -0.28 -2.57 -4.70
N MET A 83 -0.68 -3.40 -3.73
CA MET A 83 -2.08 -3.70 -3.44
C MET A 83 -2.85 -2.43 -3.03
N ILE A 84 -2.20 -1.50 -2.29
CA ILE A 84 -2.77 -0.21 -1.91
C ILE A 84 -2.39 0.83 -2.96
N GLY A 85 -3.15 0.89 -4.03
CA GLY A 85 -2.93 1.78 -5.16
C GLY A 85 -3.09 3.27 -4.86
N GLY A 86 -3.24 4.06 -5.90
CA GLY A 86 -3.33 5.52 -5.79
C GLY A 86 -4.65 6.07 -5.28
N SER A 87 -4.76 7.40 -5.29
CA SER A 87 -5.95 8.13 -4.87
C SER A 87 -7.10 7.96 -5.87
N PRO A 88 -8.37 8.11 -5.45
CA PRO A 88 -9.51 8.14 -6.35
C PRO A 88 -9.36 9.22 -7.42
N GLY A 89 -9.71 8.90 -8.66
CA GLY A 89 -9.55 9.80 -9.81
C GLY A 89 -8.17 9.73 -10.48
N SER A 90 -7.21 8.95 -9.93
CA SER A 90 -5.96 8.64 -10.62
C SER A 90 -6.10 7.39 -11.50
N THR A 91 -5.24 7.27 -12.51
CA THR A 91 -5.12 6.09 -13.38
C THR A 91 -4.45 4.89 -12.68
N ALA A 92 -3.99 5.08 -11.43
CA ALA A 92 -3.33 4.05 -10.65
C ALA A 92 -4.24 2.84 -10.42
N GLY A 93 -3.69 1.64 -10.58
CA GLY A 93 -4.32 0.36 -10.24
C GLY A 93 -4.46 0.14 -8.74
N GLY A 94 -4.86 -1.07 -8.36
CA GLY A 94 -4.99 -1.48 -6.97
C GLY A 94 -6.19 -0.88 -6.22
N ILE A 95 -6.29 -1.25 -4.94
CA ILE A 95 -7.34 -0.77 -4.04
C ILE A 95 -7.08 0.71 -3.71
N LYS A 96 -8.07 1.57 -3.96
CA LYS A 96 -7.90 3.02 -3.75
C LYS A 96 -7.60 3.36 -2.28
N THR A 97 -6.74 4.37 -2.08
CA THR A 97 -6.37 4.83 -0.71
C THR A 97 -7.56 5.20 0.16
N THR A 98 -8.64 5.71 -0.43
CA THR A 98 -9.88 5.98 0.32
C THR A 98 -10.57 4.73 0.80
N THR A 99 -10.58 3.66 -0.01
CA THR A 99 -11.15 2.36 0.38
C THR A 99 -10.41 1.80 1.59
N VAL A 100 -9.07 1.79 1.54
CA VAL A 100 -8.23 1.36 2.66
C VAL A 100 -8.43 2.28 3.87
N GLY A 101 -8.50 3.59 3.67
CA GLY A 101 -8.78 4.54 4.75
C GLY A 101 -10.11 4.29 5.44
N VAL A 102 -11.18 4.06 4.68
CA VAL A 102 -12.51 3.73 5.23
C VAL A 102 -12.47 2.41 6.01
N LEU A 103 -11.80 1.38 5.49
CA LEU A 103 -11.66 0.09 6.17
C LEU A 103 -10.94 0.23 7.51
N ILE A 104 -9.78 0.88 7.53
CA ILE A 104 -9.00 1.10 8.76
C ILE A 104 -9.83 1.87 9.79
N LEU A 105 -10.49 2.95 9.36
CA LEU A 105 -11.33 3.76 10.25
C LEU A 105 -12.54 2.97 10.78
N THR A 106 -13.15 2.13 9.96
CA THR A 106 -14.24 1.25 10.39
C THR A 106 -13.74 0.26 11.44
N VAL A 107 -12.60 -0.39 11.21
CA VAL A 107 -12.00 -1.31 12.18
C VAL A 107 -11.72 -0.59 13.51
N ILE A 108 -11.14 0.63 13.47
CA ILE A 108 -10.89 1.42 14.68
C ILE A 108 -12.21 1.77 15.40
N CYS A 109 -13.27 2.12 14.68
CA CYS A 109 -14.58 2.41 15.27
C CYS A 109 -15.19 1.17 15.94
N VAL A 110 -15.10 0.01 15.30
CA VAL A 110 -15.58 -1.27 15.85
C VAL A 110 -14.80 -1.62 17.13
N ILE A 111 -13.47 -1.51 17.13
CA ILE A 111 -12.65 -1.75 18.33
C ILE A 111 -13.05 -0.81 19.47
N LYS A 112 -13.38 0.44 19.14
CA LYS A 112 -13.86 1.45 20.10
C LYS A 112 -15.34 1.30 20.47
N ARG A 113 -16.01 0.21 20.05
CA ARG A 113 -17.44 -0.08 20.29
C ARG A 113 -18.36 1.06 19.87
N ARG A 114 -18.06 1.76 18.77
CA ARG A 114 -18.94 2.77 18.19
C ARG A 114 -19.88 2.12 17.19
N GLU A 115 -21.16 2.44 17.25
CA GLU A 115 -22.19 1.89 16.32
C GLU A 115 -22.03 2.39 14.88
N ASP A 116 -21.50 3.60 14.71
CA ASP A 116 -21.30 4.22 13.40
C ASP A 116 -19.83 4.52 13.14
N THR A 117 -19.41 4.40 11.88
CA THR A 117 -18.09 4.86 11.44
C THR A 117 -18.10 6.37 11.31
N GLU A 118 -17.54 7.06 12.30
CA GLU A 118 -17.46 8.52 12.32
C GLU A 118 -16.03 8.98 12.05
N VAL A 119 -15.88 9.93 11.12
CA VAL A 119 -14.62 10.52 10.74
C VAL A 119 -14.76 12.04 10.68
N PHE A 120 -13.95 12.77 11.43
CA PHE A 120 -14.01 14.23 11.53
C PHE A 120 -15.41 14.77 11.82
N SER A 121 -16.14 14.13 12.76
CA SER A 121 -17.50 14.48 13.16
C SER A 121 -18.55 14.33 12.03
N LYS A 122 -18.26 13.51 11.02
CA LYS A 122 -19.21 13.13 9.97
C LYS A 122 -19.35 11.63 9.92
N LYS A 123 -20.59 11.14 9.85
CA LYS A 123 -20.89 9.73 9.67
C LYS A 123 -20.59 9.31 8.24
N ILE A 124 -19.89 8.18 8.09
CA ILE A 124 -19.74 7.49 6.80
C ILE A 124 -20.94 6.57 6.65
N SER A 125 -21.59 6.60 5.48
CA SER A 125 -22.74 5.72 5.22
C SER A 125 -22.31 4.25 5.28
N LYS A 126 -23.14 3.39 5.86
CA LYS A 126 -22.91 1.94 5.93
C LYS A 126 -22.73 1.33 4.53
N ASP A 127 -23.46 1.85 3.54
CA ASP A 127 -23.34 1.44 2.14
C ASP A 127 -21.90 1.64 1.60
N LEU A 128 -21.25 2.76 1.93
CA LEU A 128 -19.86 3.02 1.54
C LEU A 128 -18.90 2.04 2.23
N VAL A 129 -19.14 1.72 3.49
CA VAL A 129 -18.35 0.74 4.25
C VAL A 129 -18.47 -0.65 3.63
N TYR A 130 -19.71 -1.09 3.32
CA TYR A 130 -19.92 -2.39 2.66
C TYR A 130 -19.26 -2.46 1.28
N LYS A 131 -19.37 -1.41 0.46
CA LYS A 131 -18.67 -1.34 -0.83
C LYS A 131 -17.14 -1.44 -0.66
N ALA A 132 -16.59 -0.78 0.36
CA ALA A 132 -15.15 -0.85 0.64
C ALA A 132 -14.71 -2.27 1.03
N PHE A 133 -15.47 -2.97 1.88
CA PHE A 133 -15.22 -4.37 2.21
C PHE A 133 -15.33 -5.27 0.98
N THR A 134 -16.39 -5.13 0.20
CA THR A 134 -16.61 -5.93 -1.02
C THR A 134 -15.42 -5.79 -1.99
N LEU A 135 -14.98 -4.55 -2.25
CA LEU A 135 -13.83 -4.31 -3.14
C LEU A 135 -12.54 -4.93 -2.59
N PHE A 136 -12.32 -4.85 -1.27
CA PHE A 136 -11.14 -5.45 -0.64
C PHE A 136 -11.16 -6.98 -0.77
N PHE A 137 -12.29 -7.62 -0.48
CA PHE A 137 -12.42 -9.08 -0.57
C PHE A 137 -12.31 -9.59 -2.01
N ILE A 138 -12.94 -8.91 -2.97
CA ILE A 138 -12.83 -9.29 -4.40
C ILE A 138 -11.39 -9.11 -4.88
N GLY A 139 -10.74 -7.99 -4.58
CA GLY A 139 -9.36 -7.74 -4.97
C GLY A 139 -8.38 -8.75 -4.36
N SER A 140 -8.48 -9.00 -3.05
CA SER A 140 -7.65 -10.00 -2.37
C SER A 140 -7.92 -11.42 -2.88
N GLY A 141 -9.19 -11.78 -3.14
CA GLY A 141 -9.57 -13.07 -3.71
C GLY A 141 -8.97 -13.27 -5.10
N LEU A 142 -9.00 -12.23 -5.93
CA LEU A 142 -8.40 -12.28 -7.28
C LEU A 142 -6.89 -12.51 -7.21
N VAL A 143 -6.17 -11.78 -6.35
CA VAL A 143 -4.73 -11.98 -6.12
C VAL A 143 -4.45 -13.43 -5.73
N ILE A 144 -5.21 -13.99 -4.77
CA ILE A 144 -5.02 -15.39 -4.32
C ILE A 144 -5.25 -16.37 -5.48
N VAL A 145 -6.34 -16.21 -6.23
CA VAL A 145 -6.68 -17.12 -7.34
C VAL A 145 -5.61 -17.07 -8.42
N VAL A 146 -5.18 -15.88 -8.84
CA VAL A 146 -4.15 -15.72 -9.88
C VAL A 146 -2.81 -16.27 -9.40
N SER A 147 -2.41 -16.00 -8.14
CA SER A 147 -1.18 -16.57 -7.57
C SER A 147 -1.21 -18.10 -7.52
N LEU A 148 -2.36 -18.72 -7.23
CA LEU A 148 -2.51 -20.18 -7.26
C LEU A 148 -2.36 -20.74 -8.68
N ILE A 149 -2.98 -20.09 -9.68
CA ILE A 149 -2.88 -20.51 -11.08
C ILE A 149 -1.42 -20.39 -11.55
N LEU A 150 -0.76 -19.27 -11.30
CA LEU A 150 0.63 -19.06 -11.67
C LEU A 150 1.57 -20.02 -10.95
N SER A 151 1.33 -20.32 -9.68
CA SER A 151 2.11 -21.31 -8.92
C SER A 151 2.00 -22.73 -9.48
N PHE A 152 0.88 -23.05 -10.14
CA PHE A 152 0.69 -24.34 -10.80
C PHE A 152 1.34 -24.38 -12.18
N THR A 153 1.34 -23.26 -12.92
CA THR A 153 1.89 -23.20 -14.28
C THR A 153 3.39 -22.95 -14.32
N GLU A 154 3.91 -22.15 -13.40
CA GLU A 154 5.31 -21.72 -13.33
C GLU A 154 6.12 -22.55 -12.32
N THR A 155 6.48 -23.77 -12.68
CA THR A 155 7.16 -24.72 -11.79
C THR A 155 8.59 -24.34 -11.38
N GLY A 156 9.20 -23.35 -12.04
CA GLY A 156 10.57 -22.88 -11.76
C GLY A 156 10.67 -21.56 -10.99
N ALA A 157 9.56 -20.85 -10.80
CA ALA A 157 9.55 -19.56 -10.12
C ALA A 157 9.38 -19.71 -8.59
N SER A 158 10.06 -18.86 -7.81
CA SER A 158 9.83 -18.82 -6.36
C SER A 158 8.44 -18.26 -6.06
N PHE A 159 7.80 -18.73 -5.00
CA PHE A 159 6.48 -18.23 -4.58
C PHE A 159 6.45 -16.71 -4.37
N THR A 160 7.55 -16.13 -3.86
CA THR A 160 7.68 -14.68 -3.70
C THR A 160 7.72 -13.93 -5.04
N ALA A 161 8.31 -14.51 -6.08
CA ALA A 161 8.32 -13.91 -7.42
C ALA A 161 6.90 -13.94 -8.03
N ILE A 162 6.20 -15.08 -7.91
CA ILE A 162 4.82 -15.24 -8.37
C ILE A 162 3.90 -14.22 -7.70
N LEU A 163 3.99 -14.09 -6.38
CA LEU A 163 3.16 -13.16 -5.61
C LEU A 163 3.49 -11.69 -5.95
N TYR A 164 4.76 -11.40 -6.29
CA TYR A 164 5.18 -10.06 -6.66
C TYR A 164 4.61 -9.63 -8.04
N GLU A 165 4.48 -10.57 -8.96
CA GLU A 165 3.96 -10.31 -10.31
C GLU A 165 2.41 -10.30 -10.39
N THR A 166 1.73 -10.90 -9.39
CA THR A 166 0.26 -10.94 -9.30
C THR A 166 -0.32 -9.65 -8.78
#